data_f0177d5faf7bd4a9cf2553e104a5440d
#
_entry.id   f0177d5faf7bd4a9cf2553e104a5440d
#
_cell.length_a   1.000
_cell.length_b   1.000
_cell.length_c   1.000
_cell.angle_alpha   90.00
_cell.angle_beta   90.00
_cell.angle_gamma   90.00
#
_symmetry.space_group_name_H-M   'P 1'
#
loop_
_entity.id
_entity.type
_entity.pdbx_description
1 polymer ?
#
loop_
_entity_poly.entity_id
_entity_poly.type
_entity_poly.pdbx_seq_one_letter_code
_entity_poly.pdbx_strand_id
1 'polypeptide(L)'
;MKVALVVTSGQPVVGREAQAIDNARAADAFWRNAAAEGKCSEPEWFWSSTAPAMTIVKGEAEDMQMLMATPEWQRLIMAAPLLIQNFSWELRMCGFDPLFSQFEAAVKEMGLA
;
A
#
# COMPACT_ATOMS: atom_id res chain seq x y z
N MET A 1 4.96 5.55 14.73
CA MET A 1 5.19 6.26 13.45
C MET A 1 4.11 5.86 12.47
N LYS A 2 3.48 6.83 11.84
CA LYS A 2 2.45 6.57 10.83
C LYS A 2 3.10 6.29 9.47
N VAL A 3 2.61 5.27 8.80
CA VAL A 3 3.04 4.90 7.45
C VAL A 3 1.84 4.77 6.53
N ALA A 4 2.09 4.86 5.23
CA ALA A 4 1.09 4.63 4.20
C ALA A 4 1.54 3.48 3.31
N LEU A 5 0.68 2.48 3.14
CA LEU A 5 0.83 1.49 2.09
C LEU A 5 0.28 2.09 0.82
N VAL A 6 1.11 2.17 -0.22
CA VAL A 6 0.73 2.68 -1.53
C VAL A 6 0.83 1.52 -2.52
N VAL A 7 -0.29 1.14 -3.11
CA VAL A 7 -0.37 0.06 -4.10
C VAL A 7 -0.72 0.67 -5.44
N THR A 8 0.03 0.32 -6.47
CA THR A 8 -0.20 0.77 -7.84
C THR A 8 -0.53 -0.43 -8.71
N SER A 9 -1.61 -0.35 -9.47
CA SER A 9 -2.13 -1.46 -10.29
C SER A 9 -2.42 -0.98 -11.70
N GLY A 10 -1.88 -1.69 -12.70
CA GLY A 10 -2.22 -1.48 -14.09
C GLY A 10 -3.43 -2.28 -14.52
N GLN A 11 -3.49 -2.61 -15.79
CA GLN A 11 -4.60 -3.39 -16.36
C GLN A 11 -4.51 -4.86 -15.93
N PRO A 12 -5.65 -5.56 -15.85
CA PRO A 12 -5.63 -7.01 -15.66
C PRO A 12 -4.87 -7.71 -16.79
N VAL A 13 -4.24 -8.82 -16.44
CA VAL A 13 -3.64 -9.70 -17.45
C VAL A 13 -4.76 -10.28 -18.31
N VAL A 14 -4.58 -10.25 -19.64
CA VAL A 14 -5.58 -10.75 -20.58
C VAL A 14 -5.91 -12.21 -20.28
N GLY A 15 -7.20 -12.50 -20.17
CA GLY A 15 -7.70 -13.84 -19.81
C GLY A 15 -7.82 -14.08 -18.31
N ARG A 16 -7.37 -13.15 -17.48
CA ARG A 16 -7.43 -13.26 -16.01
C ARG A 16 -8.21 -12.13 -15.36
N GLU A 17 -9.06 -11.45 -16.12
CA GLU A 17 -9.78 -10.28 -15.65
C GLU A 17 -10.67 -10.60 -14.44
N ALA A 18 -11.36 -11.73 -14.45
CA ALA A 18 -12.24 -12.14 -13.36
C ALA A 18 -11.43 -12.37 -12.07
N GLN A 19 -10.30 -13.06 -12.16
CA GLN A 19 -9.46 -13.32 -11.00
C GLN A 19 -8.83 -12.01 -10.47
N ALA A 20 -8.46 -11.09 -11.36
CA ALA A 20 -7.92 -9.79 -10.97
C ALA A 20 -8.95 -8.98 -10.18
N ILE A 21 -10.20 -8.97 -10.64
CA ILE A 21 -11.30 -8.28 -9.95
C ILE A 21 -11.54 -8.91 -8.57
N ASP A 22 -11.58 -10.24 -8.49
CA ASP A 22 -11.79 -10.94 -7.23
C ASP A 22 -10.66 -10.64 -6.24
N ASN A 23 -9.41 -10.62 -6.72
CA ASN A 23 -8.25 -10.30 -5.89
C ASN A 23 -8.33 -8.87 -5.34
N ALA A 24 -8.71 -7.91 -6.20
CA ALA A 24 -8.87 -6.52 -5.79
C ALA A 24 -9.99 -6.35 -4.75
N ARG A 25 -11.11 -7.03 -4.94
CA ARG A 25 -12.22 -7.00 -3.97
C ARG A 25 -11.83 -7.61 -2.65
N ALA A 26 -11.09 -8.71 -2.67
CA ALA A 26 -10.59 -9.34 -1.45
C ALA A 26 -9.59 -8.43 -0.71
N ALA A 27 -8.74 -7.74 -1.44
CA ALA A 27 -7.81 -6.76 -0.87
C ALA A 27 -8.56 -5.60 -0.21
N ASP A 28 -9.57 -5.05 -0.89
CA ASP A 28 -10.39 -3.98 -0.34
C ASP A 28 -11.10 -4.44 0.94
N ALA A 29 -11.69 -5.63 0.94
CA ALA A 29 -12.36 -6.19 2.10
C ALA A 29 -11.38 -6.39 3.27
N PHE A 30 -10.17 -6.87 3.00
CA PHE A 30 -9.14 -7.05 4.00
C PHE A 30 -8.86 -5.75 4.76
N TRP A 31 -8.63 -4.67 4.02
CA TRP A 31 -8.31 -3.38 4.62
C TRP A 31 -9.52 -2.73 5.30
N ARG A 32 -10.72 -2.89 4.73
CA ARG A 32 -11.94 -2.39 5.38
C ARG A 32 -12.21 -3.09 6.70
N ASN A 33 -11.98 -4.39 6.77
CA ASN A 33 -12.13 -5.14 8.01
C ASN A 33 -11.12 -4.69 9.06
N ALA A 34 -9.86 -4.48 8.67
CA ALA A 34 -8.84 -3.95 9.57
C ALA A 34 -9.18 -2.55 10.06
N ALA A 35 -9.71 -1.70 9.20
CA ALA A 35 -10.15 -0.35 9.55
C ALA A 35 -11.32 -0.38 10.55
N ALA A 36 -12.26 -1.28 10.37
CA ALA A 36 -13.39 -1.47 11.29
C ALA A 36 -12.92 -1.88 12.69
N GLU A 37 -11.78 -2.56 12.78
CA GLU A 37 -11.14 -2.93 14.06
C GLU A 37 -10.25 -1.81 14.61
N GLY A 38 -10.16 -0.67 13.95
CA GLY A 38 -9.35 0.45 14.39
C GLY A 38 -7.85 0.31 14.12
N LYS A 39 -7.44 -0.63 13.29
CA LYS A 39 -6.02 -0.93 13.05
C LYS A 39 -5.38 -0.07 11.97
N CYS A 40 -6.18 0.52 11.11
CA CYS A 40 -5.71 1.37 10.02
C CYS A 40 -6.84 2.27 9.52
N SER A 41 -6.52 3.17 8.59
CA SER A 41 -7.53 3.93 7.87
C SER A 41 -8.29 3.05 6.89
N GLU A 42 -9.47 3.48 6.47
CA GLU A 42 -10.14 2.81 5.35
C GLU A 42 -9.30 2.96 4.09
N PRO A 43 -9.31 1.94 3.20
CA PRO A 43 -8.60 2.05 1.93
C PRO A 43 -9.23 3.13 1.06
N GLU A 44 -8.37 3.93 0.46
CA GLU A 44 -8.77 4.93 -0.52
C GLU A 44 -8.30 4.50 -1.89
N TRP A 45 -9.21 4.52 -2.87
CA TRP A 45 -8.91 4.11 -4.23
C TRP A 45 -8.97 5.30 -5.17
N PHE A 46 -7.93 5.44 -5.99
CA PHE A 46 -7.81 6.49 -6.99
C PHE A 46 -7.62 5.85 -8.35
N TRP A 47 -8.31 6.34 -9.36
CA TRP A 47 -8.21 5.79 -10.71
C TRP A 47 -8.54 6.86 -11.75
N SER A 48 -8.03 6.63 -12.97
CA SER A 48 -8.37 7.45 -14.14
C SER A 48 -8.33 6.57 -15.38
N SER A 49 -8.77 7.10 -16.51
CA SER A 49 -8.75 6.33 -17.77
C SER A 49 -7.35 6.23 -18.37
N THR A 50 -6.38 7.01 -17.89
CA THR A 50 -5.06 7.11 -18.51
C THR A 50 -3.89 6.75 -17.59
N ALA A 51 -4.13 6.63 -16.29
CA ALA A 51 -3.10 6.33 -15.31
C ALA A 51 -3.41 5.04 -14.54
N PRO A 52 -2.40 4.36 -13.99
CA PRO A 52 -2.65 3.20 -13.14
C PRO A 52 -3.52 3.55 -11.93
N ALA A 53 -4.30 2.58 -11.47
CA ALA A 53 -5.04 2.74 -10.24
C ALA A 53 -4.09 2.76 -9.04
N MET A 54 -4.49 3.47 -7.98
CA MET A 54 -3.70 3.59 -6.78
C MET A 54 -4.60 3.36 -5.56
N THR A 55 -4.09 2.60 -4.60
CA THR A 55 -4.76 2.39 -3.32
C THR A 55 -3.86 2.86 -2.20
N ILE A 56 -4.42 3.59 -1.25
CA ILE A 56 -3.67 4.10 -0.10
C ILE A 56 -4.35 3.67 1.19
N VAL A 57 -3.59 3.07 2.10
CA VAL A 57 -4.02 2.70 3.45
C VAL A 57 -2.99 3.23 4.44
N LYS A 58 -3.43 3.93 5.47
CA LYS A 58 -2.55 4.53 6.48
C LYS A 58 -2.76 3.87 7.84
N GLY A 59 -1.69 3.78 8.61
CA GLY A 59 -1.77 3.25 9.97
C GLY A 59 -0.43 3.38 10.68
N GLU A 60 -0.42 3.00 11.95
CA GLU A 60 0.83 2.93 12.68
C GLU A 60 1.71 1.81 12.12
N ALA A 61 3.01 2.02 12.08
CA ALA A 61 3.95 1.09 11.46
C ALA A 61 3.83 -0.33 12.02
N GLU A 62 3.68 -0.46 13.35
CA GLU A 62 3.54 -1.77 13.98
C GLU A 62 2.28 -2.50 13.53
N ASP A 63 1.15 -1.80 13.50
CA ASP A 63 -0.12 -2.37 13.07
C ASP A 63 -0.07 -2.77 11.60
N MET A 64 0.51 -1.92 10.75
CA MET A 64 0.63 -2.20 9.32
C MET A 64 1.53 -3.41 9.06
N GLN A 65 2.64 -3.52 9.78
CA GLN A 65 3.54 -4.69 9.66
C GLN A 65 2.82 -5.98 10.06
N MET A 66 2.06 -5.96 11.14
CA MET A 66 1.31 -7.13 11.59
C MET A 66 0.25 -7.54 10.56
N LEU A 67 -0.49 -6.58 10.02
CA LEU A 67 -1.51 -6.83 9.00
C LEU A 67 -0.89 -7.40 7.73
N MET A 68 0.22 -6.83 7.27
CA MET A 68 0.90 -7.26 6.06
C MET A 68 1.60 -8.61 6.21
N ALA A 69 1.87 -9.04 7.43
CA ALA A 69 2.45 -10.35 7.72
C ALA A 69 1.41 -11.47 7.77
N THR A 70 0.12 -11.15 7.73
CA THR A 70 -0.93 -12.18 7.79
C THR A 70 -0.90 -13.07 6.55
N PRO A 71 -1.21 -14.37 6.69
CA PRO A 71 -1.26 -15.27 5.54
C PRO A 71 -2.27 -14.81 4.48
N GLU A 72 -3.38 -14.21 4.91
CA GLU A 72 -4.40 -13.67 4.00
C GLU A 72 -3.82 -12.59 3.08
N TRP A 73 -3.15 -11.58 3.65
CA TRP A 73 -2.55 -10.52 2.86
C TRP A 73 -1.43 -11.05 1.98
N GLN A 74 -0.60 -11.94 2.50
CA GLN A 74 0.51 -12.52 1.75
C GLN A 74 0.03 -13.25 0.49
N ARG A 75 -1.08 -13.98 0.58
CA ARG A 75 -1.66 -14.63 -0.61
C ARG A 75 -2.13 -13.62 -1.63
N LEU A 76 -2.79 -12.54 -1.20
CA LEU A 76 -3.29 -11.50 -2.10
C LEU A 76 -2.15 -10.79 -2.82
N ILE A 77 -1.10 -10.44 -2.08
CA ILE A 77 0.03 -9.69 -2.65
C ILE A 77 0.89 -10.55 -3.58
N MET A 78 0.99 -11.84 -3.31
CA MET A 78 1.74 -12.75 -4.16
C MET A 78 0.98 -13.11 -5.44
N ALA A 79 -0.34 -13.16 -5.38
CA ALA A 79 -1.17 -13.42 -6.55
C ALA A 79 -1.27 -12.20 -7.49
N ALA A 80 -1.24 -10.99 -6.94
CA ALA A 80 -1.49 -9.76 -7.70
C ALA A 80 -0.59 -9.60 -8.93
N PRO A 81 0.73 -9.80 -8.87
CA PRO A 81 1.59 -9.66 -10.07
C PRO A 81 1.28 -10.65 -11.18
N LEU A 82 0.64 -11.77 -10.85
CA LEU A 82 0.24 -12.78 -11.82
C LEU A 82 -1.07 -12.42 -12.52
N LEU A 83 -1.84 -11.50 -11.94
CA LEU A 83 -3.18 -11.16 -12.39
C LEU A 83 -3.27 -9.74 -12.94
N ILE A 84 -2.36 -8.86 -12.53
CA ILE A 84 -2.40 -7.42 -12.80
C ILE A 84 -1.06 -6.97 -13.34
N GLN A 85 -1.08 -6.28 -14.48
CA GLN A 85 0.13 -5.74 -15.09
C GLN A 85 0.64 -4.55 -14.28
N ASN A 86 1.96 -4.40 -14.23
CA ASN A 86 2.62 -3.25 -13.58
C ASN A 86 2.20 -3.08 -12.12
N PHE A 87 1.98 -4.20 -11.45
CA PHE A 87 1.64 -4.18 -10.02
C PHE A 87 2.87 -3.83 -9.20
N SER A 88 2.72 -2.88 -8.27
CA SER A 88 3.77 -2.54 -7.32
C SER A 88 3.16 -2.06 -6.01
N TRP A 89 3.94 -2.13 -4.94
CA TRP A 89 3.53 -1.59 -3.66
C TRP A 89 4.76 -1.15 -2.87
N GLU A 90 4.54 -0.20 -1.97
CA GLU A 90 5.58 0.27 -1.07
C GLU A 90 4.96 0.84 0.20
N LEU A 91 5.74 0.84 1.27
CA LEU A 91 5.41 1.55 2.49
C LEU A 91 6.15 2.88 2.49
N ARG A 92 5.41 3.97 2.70
CA ARG A 92 5.97 5.32 2.82
C ARG A 92 5.73 5.85 4.22
N MET A 93 6.71 6.54 4.77
CA MET A 93 6.52 7.27 6.01
C MET A 93 5.67 8.50 5.76
N CYS A 94 4.82 8.86 6.73
CA CYS A 94 3.91 10.00 6.62
C CYS A 94 4.43 11.19 7.41
N GLY A 95 4.16 12.39 6.89
CA GLY A 95 4.38 13.65 7.59
C GLY A 95 5.59 14.42 7.11
N PHE A 96 5.47 15.75 7.16
CA PHE A 96 6.53 16.66 6.78
C PHE A 96 7.65 16.70 7.82
N ASP A 97 7.30 16.83 9.10
CA ASP A 97 8.30 16.96 10.17
C ASP A 97 9.22 15.75 10.29
N PRO A 98 8.71 14.51 10.28
CA PRO A 98 9.58 13.34 10.27
C PRO A 98 10.52 13.28 9.06
N LEU A 99 10.04 13.64 7.88
CA LEU A 99 10.84 13.69 6.67
C LEU A 99 11.96 14.73 6.82
N PHE A 100 11.61 15.93 7.27
CA PHE A 100 12.54 17.03 7.40
C PHE A 100 13.60 16.74 8.45
N SER A 101 13.21 16.13 9.58
CA SER A 101 14.16 15.73 10.64
C SER A 101 15.17 14.71 10.14
N GLN A 102 14.73 13.73 9.34
CA GLN A 102 15.65 12.75 8.76
C GLN A 102 16.60 13.40 7.77
N PHE A 103 16.10 14.32 6.97
CA PHE A 103 16.93 15.05 6.01
C PHE A 103 18.00 15.88 6.73
N GLU A 104 17.62 16.62 7.77
CA GLU A 104 18.57 17.41 8.57
C GLU A 104 19.64 16.53 9.20
N ALA A 105 19.25 15.38 9.76
CA ALA A 105 20.19 14.45 10.37
C ALA A 105 21.16 13.91 9.34
N ALA A 106 20.70 13.56 8.15
CA ALA A 106 21.55 13.07 7.07
C ALA A 106 22.54 14.15 6.62
N VAL A 107 22.09 15.39 6.46
CA VAL A 107 22.95 16.52 6.08
C VAL A 107 24.06 16.74 7.10
N LYS A 108 23.74 16.70 8.39
CA LYS A 108 24.73 16.83 9.47
C LYS A 108 25.73 15.68 9.46
N GLU A 109 25.24 14.45 9.32
CA GLU A 109 26.10 13.27 9.28
C GLU A 109 27.06 13.30 8.11
N MET A 110 26.63 13.84 6.98
CA MET A 110 27.47 14.00 5.78
C MET A 110 28.40 15.20 5.86
N GLY A 111 28.31 16.03 6.89
CA GLY A 111 29.14 17.21 7.05
C GLY A 111 28.80 18.36 6.11
N LEU A 112 27.55 18.42 5.63
CA LEU A 112 27.08 19.41 4.67
C LEU A 112 26.40 20.62 5.32
N ALA A 113 26.25 20.58 6.64
CA ALA A 113 25.58 21.66 7.36
C ALA A 113 26.50 22.23 8.46
#